data_09e2f8058334f7e975bcdd1a79f9ea62
#
_entry.id   09e2f8058334f7e975bcdd1a79f9ea62
#
_cell.length_a   1.000
_cell.length_b   1.000
_cell.length_c   1.000
_cell.angle_alpha   90.00
_cell.angle_beta   90.00
_cell.angle_gamma   90.00
#
_symmetry.space_group_name_H-M   'P 1'
#
loop_
_entity.id
_entity.type
_entity.pdbx_description
1 polymer ?
#
loop_
_entity_poly.entity_id
_entity_poly.type
_entity_poly.pdbx_seq_one_letter_code
_entity_poly.pdbx_strand_id
1 'polypeptide(L)'
;VKADLLFTMTGDLKPIKNGIVLCGENGKIRAVGPASKIKIPAGYQTLTAKVVMPGIIDAHSTVGLSGILNSPKHDQEQLEKSSPMQPELRAVDAYNGRDPLVKWLRDLGVTTVHTGHAPGTLMSGQLMVVKTNVPSITSVKDTLVPTSAVASTLGSKALSKSPGTRSKAIAMLRAELMKGQSHRLKMEEAKADKEKDAPAPNLRLDVLVDILNKKTPLLINAQRHQDIAAALRLQEEFGFDLILDGAAEAYLLLEEIKAAGVPVIVHPTMGRPYGDLENMTFTLAAKLHKANIPFAFQSGYETY
;
A
#
# COMPACT_ATOMS: atom_id res chain seq x y z
N VAL A 1 -21.77 20.50 2.25
CA VAL A 1 -21.26 20.90 0.92
C VAL A 1 -22.38 20.71 -0.10
N LYS A 2 -22.62 21.70 -0.96
CA LYS A 2 -23.53 21.61 -2.13
C LYS A 2 -22.69 21.48 -3.40
N ALA A 3 -23.13 20.62 -4.32
CA ALA A 3 -22.45 20.36 -5.59
C ALA A 3 -23.42 20.36 -6.76
N ASP A 4 -23.02 20.91 -7.90
CA ASP A 4 -23.78 20.72 -9.15
C ASP A 4 -23.74 19.24 -9.57
N LEU A 5 -22.56 18.61 -9.45
CA LEU A 5 -22.34 17.18 -9.65
C LEU A 5 -21.63 16.57 -8.43
N LEU A 6 -22.26 15.59 -7.79
CA LEU A 6 -21.71 14.86 -6.67
C LEU A 6 -21.43 13.40 -7.06
N PHE A 7 -20.16 13.02 -7.07
CA PHE A 7 -19.71 11.64 -7.25
C PHE A 7 -19.56 10.99 -5.88
N THR A 8 -20.35 9.97 -5.58
CA THR A 8 -20.24 9.24 -4.31
C THR A 8 -19.23 8.11 -4.36
N MET A 9 -18.83 7.70 -5.55
CA MET A 9 -18.00 6.52 -5.84
C MET A 9 -18.58 5.21 -5.25
N THR A 10 -19.90 5.15 -5.15
CA THR A 10 -20.67 3.98 -4.68
C THR A 10 -21.76 3.61 -5.68
N GLY A 11 -22.24 2.37 -5.62
CA GLY A 11 -23.34 1.88 -6.49
C GLY A 11 -22.97 1.89 -7.97
N ASP A 12 -23.83 2.49 -8.78
CA ASP A 12 -23.71 2.55 -10.25
C ASP A 12 -22.72 3.62 -10.76
N LEU A 13 -22.00 4.27 -9.85
CA LEU A 13 -21.01 5.33 -10.11
C LEU A 13 -21.58 6.57 -10.82
N LYS A 14 -22.91 6.69 -11.00
CA LYS A 14 -23.53 7.86 -11.60
C LYS A 14 -23.48 9.07 -10.68
N PRO A 15 -23.13 10.27 -11.20
CA PRO A 15 -23.15 11.46 -10.38
C PRO A 15 -24.58 11.88 -10.02
N ILE A 16 -24.74 12.37 -8.79
CA ILE A 16 -25.97 12.99 -8.31
C ILE A 16 -25.96 14.46 -8.73
N LYS A 17 -26.91 14.88 -9.56
CA LYS A 17 -27.11 16.30 -9.91
C LYS A 17 -27.68 17.06 -8.70
N ASN A 18 -27.21 18.29 -8.46
CA ASN A 18 -27.60 19.11 -7.32
C ASN A 18 -27.48 18.29 -6.01
N GLY A 19 -26.28 17.73 -5.77
CA GLY A 19 -26.01 16.88 -4.62
C GLY A 19 -25.65 17.66 -3.35
N ILE A 20 -25.93 17.06 -2.20
CA ILE A 20 -25.51 17.55 -0.88
C ILE A 20 -24.73 16.46 -0.16
N VAL A 21 -23.61 16.86 0.46
CA VAL A 21 -22.93 16.11 1.50
C VAL A 21 -23.05 16.86 2.81
N LEU A 22 -23.71 16.27 3.81
CA LEU A 22 -23.86 16.80 5.13
C LEU A 22 -22.86 16.14 6.07
N CYS A 23 -21.93 16.90 6.63
CA CYS A 23 -20.95 16.42 7.60
C CYS A 23 -21.38 16.85 9.02
N GLY A 24 -21.22 15.96 9.99
CA GLY A 24 -21.43 16.27 11.39
C GLY A 24 -20.20 16.95 12.03
N GLU A 25 -20.35 17.41 13.27
CA GLU A 25 -19.30 18.06 14.05
C GLU A 25 -18.05 17.17 14.24
N ASN A 26 -18.23 15.86 14.24
CA ASN A 26 -17.15 14.88 14.31
C ASN A 26 -16.44 14.62 12.96
N GLY A 27 -16.73 15.43 11.92
CA GLY A 27 -16.17 15.28 10.58
C GLY A 27 -16.71 14.09 9.76
N LYS A 28 -17.66 13.31 10.31
CA LYS A 28 -18.24 12.16 9.59
C LYS A 28 -19.41 12.59 8.72
N ILE A 29 -19.57 11.93 7.58
CA ILE A 29 -20.72 12.13 6.70
C ILE A 29 -21.98 11.63 7.41
N ARG A 30 -22.99 12.50 7.57
CA ARG A 30 -24.31 12.17 8.13
C ARG A 30 -25.32 11.83 7.05
N ALA A 31 -25.26 12.53 5.92
CA ALA A 31 -26.16 12.29 4.79
C ALA A 31 -25.47 12.67 3.49
N VAL A 32 -25.83 11.94 2.43
CA VAL A 32 -25.39 12.22 1.06
C VAL A 32 -26.52 11.90 0.10
N GLY A 33 -26.78 12.78 -0.86
CA GLY A 33 -27.85 12.58 -1.85
C GLY A 33 -28.29 13.88 -2.54
N PRO A 34 -29.40 13.82 -3.31
CA PRO A 34 -29.91 15.00 -4.00
C PRO A 34 -30.46 16.04 -3.00
N ALA A 35 -30.29 17.32 -3.34
CA ALA A 35 -30.74 18.45 -2.49
C ALA A 35 -32.23 18.41 -2.13
N SER A 36 -33.05 17.84 -3.01
CA SER A 36 -34.50 17.68 -2.78
C SER A 36 -34.84 16.72 -1.62
N LYS A 37 -33.89 15.85 -1.23
CA LYS A 37 -34.08 14.84 -0.16
C LYS A 37 -33.34 15.14 1.13
N ILE A 38 -32.46 16.17 1.15
CA ILE A 38 -31.62 16.48 2.31
C ILE A 38 -31.93 17.88 2.80
N LYS A 39 -32.48 17.98 4.01
CA LYS A 39 -32.66 19.24 4.71
C LYS A 39 -31.37 19.59 5.46
N ILE A 40 -30.84 20.80 5.19
CA ILE A 40 -29.66 21.30 5.90
C ILE A 40 -30.17 21.91 7.23
N PRO A 41 -29.66 21.43 8.39
CA PRO A 41 -30.04 22.00 9.67
C PRO A 41 -29.58 23.47 9.80
N ALA A 42 -30.29 24.26 10.64
CA ALA A 42 -29.86 25.62 10.94
C ALA A 42 -28.48 25.63 11.62
N GLY A 43 -27.68 26.64 11.34
CA GLY A 43 -26.32 26.78 11.88
C GLY A 43 -25.22 26.08 11.11
N TYR A 44 -25.55 25.28 10.11
CA TYR A 44 -24.53 24.63 9.28
C TYR A 44 -23.85 25.60 8.30
N GLN A 45 -22.52 25.64 8.31
CA GLN A 45 -21.77 26.33 7.27
C GLN A 45 -21.99 25.60 5.92
N THR A 46 -22.29 26.39 4.88
CA THR A 46 -22.48 25.84 3.52
C THR A 46 -21.31 26.21 2.63
N LEU A 47 -20.66 25.20 2.06
CA LEU A 47 -19.69 25.33 0.98
C LEU A 47 -20.36 24.90 -0.33
N THR A 48 -20.03 25.59 -1.44
CA THR A 48 -20.56 25.27 -2.77
C THR A 48 -19.42 24.99 -3.73
N ALA A 49 -19.57 23.94 -4.55
CA ALA A 49 -18.61 23.58 -5.59
C ALA A 49 -19.33 23.03 -6.82
N LYS A 50 -18.74 23.19 -8.00
CA LYS A 50 -19.29 22.59 -9.24
C LYS A 50 -19.26 21.06 -9.19
N VAL A 51 -18.14 20.49 -8.73
CA VAL A 51 -17.95 19.04 -8.62
C VAL A 51 -17.46 18.72 -7.23
N VAL A 52 -18.05 17.70 -6.61
CA VAL A 52 -17.61 17.13 -5.32
C VAL A 52 -17.45 15.63 -5.48
N MET A 53 -16.34 15.10 -4.98
CA MET A 53 -16.01 13.67 -4.96
C MET A 53 -15.23 13.35 -3.67
N PRO A 54 -15.14 12.08 -3.25
CA PRO A 54 -14.24 11.69 -2.19
C PRO A 54 -12.79 12.09 -2.51
N GLY A 55 -12.01 12.41 -1.48
CA GLY A 55 -10.58 12.65 -1.66
C GLY A 55 -9.88 11.40 -2.21
N ILE A 56 -8.88 11.64 -3.04
CA ILE A 56 -8.06 10.56 -3.64
C ILE A 56 -7.28 9.84 -2.55
N ILE A 57 -7.16 8.52 -2.71
CA ILE A 57 -6.31 7.66 -1.90
C ILE A 57 -5.17 7.18 -2.79
N ASP A 58 -3.92 7.50 -2.41
CA ASP A 58 -2.74 6.96 -3.07
C ASP A 58 -2.45 5.57 -2.52
N ALA A 59 -2.46 4.56 -3.39
CA ALA A 59 -2.42 3.17 -2.95
C ALA A 59 -1.03 2.68 -2.53
N HIS A 60 0.05 3.34 -2.94
CA HIS A 60 1.41 3.13 -2.42
C HIS A 60 2.33 4.27 -2.85
N SER A 61 3.04 4.84 -1.89
CA SER A 61 4.00 5.91 -2.12
C SER A 61 5.08 5.94 -1.04
N THR A 62 6.04 6.87 -1.17
CA THR A 62 7.06 7.15 -0.15
C THR A 62 6.88 8.53 0.46
N VAL A 63 5.70 9.12 0.28
CA VAL A 63 5.37 10.47 0.73
C VAL A 63 5.50 10.60 2.24
N GLY A 64 6.26 11.59 2.67
CA GLY A 64 6.60 11.82 4.07
C GLY A 64 7.84 11.06 4.57
N LEU A 65 8.51 10.25 3.69
CA LEU A 65 9.77 9.58 4.00
C LEU A 65 10.91 9.98 3.06
N SER A 66 10.61 10.51 1.86
CA SER A 66 11.63 10.77 0.83
C SER A 66 11.96 12.26 0.63
N GLY A 67 11.23 13.16 1.26
CA GLY A 67 11.31 14.60 0.99
C GLY A 67 10.80 14.98 -0.40
N ILE A 68 10.58 16.29 -0.61
CA ILE A 68 9.83 16.78 -1.79
C ILE A 68 10.48 16.45 -3.14
N LEU A 69 11.79 16.37 -3.22
CA LEU A 69 12.51 16.09 -4.46
C LEU A 69 13.15 14.70 -4.49
N ASN A 70 12.92 13.90 -3.45
CA ASN A 70 13.58 12.59 -3.29
C ASN A 70 15.09 12.65 -3.65
N SER A 71 15.77 13.69 -3.17
CA SER A 71 17.19 13.90 -3.44
C SER A 71 18.02 13.58 -2.20
N PRO A 72 19.33 13.22 -2.34
CA PRO A 72 20.19 12.92 -1.20
C PRO A 72 20.39 14.07 -0.19
N LYS A 73 19.89 15.27 -0.50
CA LYS A 73 19.90 16.44 0.41
C LYS A 73 18.66 16.52 1.30
N HIS A 74 17.65 15.67 1.06
CA HIS A 74 16.42 15.57 1.83
C HIS A 74 16.43 14.28 2.65
N ASP A 75 15.41 14.11 3.46
CA ASP A 75 15.17 12.86 4.17
C ASP A 75 15.14 11.68 3.17
N GLN A 76 15.78 10.59 3.52
CA GLN A 76 15.91 9.39 2.68
C GLN A 76 15.53 8.14 3.50
N GLU A 77 14.40 8.24 4.22
CA GLU A 77 13.93 7.21 5.14
C GLU A 77 13.13 6.10 4.43
N GLN A 78 12.91 6.25 3.11
CA GLN A 78 12.09 5.31 2.36
C GLN A 78 12.76 3.96 2.08
N LEU A 79 14.09 3.85 2.19
CA LEU A 79 14.80 2.61 1.87
C LEU A 79 16.11 2.45 2.62
N GLU A 80 16.12 1.57 3.61
CA GLU A 80 17.33 1.11 4.30
C GLU A 80 18.01 -0.01 3.50
N LYS A 81 19.32 0.13 3.24
CA LYS A 81 20.11 -0.76 2.38
C LYS A 81 21.15 -1.61 3.11
N SER A 82 21.23 -1.51 4.43
CA SER A 82 22.22 -2.25 5.24
C SER A 82 22.02 -3.76 5.22
N SER A 83 20.76 -4.20 5.02
CA SER A 83 20.41 -5.62 4.92
C SER A 83 19.32 -5.85 3.87
N PRO A 84 19.32 -6.99 3.17
CA PRO A 84 18.27 -7.31 2.20
C PRO A 84 16.91 -7.63 2.83
N MET A 85 16.83 -7.87 4.12
CA MET A 85 15.62 -8.35 4.81
C MET A 85 15.45 -7.60 6.14
N GLN A 86 14.52 -6.65 6.19
CA GLN A 86 14.26 -5.77 7.36
C GLN A 86 12.75 -5.55 7.55
N PRO A 87 11.94 -6.63 7.73
CA PRO A 87 10.49 -6.50 7.90
C PRO A 87 10.09 -5.77 9.19
N GLU A 88 11.00 -5.65 10.16
CA GLU A 88 10.80 -4.99 11.45
C GLU A 88 10.75 -3.46 11.38
N LEU A 89 11.27 -2.85 10.31
CA LEU A 89 11.24 -1.39 10.15
C LEU A 89 9.81 -0.90 9.94
N ARG A 90 9.44 0.21 10.59
CA ARG A 90 8.08 0.76 10.51
C ARG A 90 8.09 2.16 9.93
N ALA A 91 7.28 2.41 8.92
CA ALA A 91 7.15 3.74 8.33
C ALA A 91 6.72 4.81 9.34
N VAL A 92 5.93 4.44 10.35
CA VAL A 92 5.45 5.35 11.39
C VAL A 92 6.58 5.98 12.20
N ASP A 93 7.73 5.31 12.31
CA ASP A 93 8.87 5.78 13.11
C ASP A 93 9.71 6.86 12.39
N ALA A 94 9.55 6.99 11.06
CA ALA A 94 10.30 7.92 10.22
C ALA A 94 9.43 8.95 9.48
N TYR A 95 8.10 8.86 9.58
CA TYR A 95 7.19 9.69 8.81
C TYR A 95 7.24 11.16 9.22
N ASN A 96 7.45 12.03 8.24
CA ASN A 96 7.39 13.47 8.36
C ASN A 96 6.11 14.04 7.70
N GLY A 97 5.04 14.25 8.45
CA GLY A 97 3.80 14.83 7.95
C GLY A 97 3.87 16.33 7.61
N ARG A 98 5.01 16.99 7.93
CA ARG A 98 5.32 18.39 7.57
C ARG A 98 6.14 18.50 6.29
N ASP A 99 6.51 17.37 5.68
CA ASP A 99 7.17 17.37 4.37
C ASP A 99 6.29 18.17 3.37
N PRO A 100 6.88 19.12 2.64
CA PRO A 100 6.16 19.89 1.62
C PRO A 100 5.45 19.03 0.57
N LEU A 101 5.97 17.82 0.28
CA LEU A 101 5.33 16.88 -0.64
C LEU A 101 3.97 16.40 -0.12
N VAL A 102 3.82 16.19 1.20
CA VAL A 102 2.54 15.83 1.82
C VAL A 102 1.50 16.93 1.59
N LYS A 103 1.92 18.20 1.81
CA LYS A 103 1.05 19.35 1.56
C LYS A 103 0.69 19.47 0.09
N TRP A 104 1.66 19.30 -0.80
CA TRP A 104 1.45 19.41 -2.25
C TRP A 104 0.45 18.37 -2.76
N LEU A 105 0.57 17.11 -2.34
CA LEU A 105 -0.42 16.08 -2.68
C LEU A 105 -1.81 16.39 -2.15
N ARG A 106 -1.90 16.91 -0.91
CA ARG A 106 -3.19 17.32 -0.32
C ARG A 106 -3.83 18.44 -1.13
N ASP A 107 -3.05 19.42 -1.58
CA ASP A 107 -3.54 20.54 -2.41
C ASP A 107 -4.05 20.04 -3.78
N LEU A 108 -3.57 18.89 -4.27
CA LEU A 108 -4.07 18.19 -5.45
C LEU A 108 -5.25 17.24 -5.17
N GLY A 109 -5.75 17.19 -3.92
CA GLY A 109 -6.92 16.40 -3.55
C GLY A 109 -6.61 14.98 -3.06
N VAL A 110 -5.33 14.61 -2.87
CA VAL A 110 -4.95 13.36 -2.20
C VAL A 110 -5.09 13.53 -0.70
N THR A 111 -6.12 12.93 -0.11
CA THR A 111 -6.46 13.10 1.32
C THR A 111 -5.93 11.98 2.21
N THR A 112 -5.49 10.88 1.61
CA THR A 112 -5.00 9.70 2.31
C THR A 112 -3.88 9.09 1.49
N VAL A 113 -2.80 8.70 2.16
CA VAL A 113 -1.68 8.00 1.53
C VAL A 113 -1.44 6.66 2.23
N HIS A 114 -1.25 5.61 1.45
CA HIS A 114 -0.63 4.37 1.86
C HIS A 114 0.86 4.55 1.59
N THR A 115 1.64 4.80 2.62
CA THR A 115 3.02 5.25 2.49
C THR A 115 3.98 4.42 3.34
N GLY A 116 5.24 4.41 2.95
CA GLY A 116 6.29 3.72 3.67
C GLY A 116 7.49 3.38 2.81
N HIS A 117 7.97 2.16 2.96
CA HIS A 117 9.23 1.75 2.37
C HIS A 117 9.12 1.50 0.86
N ALA A 118 10.08 2.07 0.12
CA ALA A 118 10.20 1.94 -1.33
C ALA A 118 10.65 0.52 -1.73
N PRO A 119 10.38 0.12 -2.99
CA PRO A 119 11.03 -1.03 -3.59
C PRO A 119 12.56 -0.86 -3.68
N GLY A 120 13.31 -1.94 -3.37
CA GLY A 120 14.77 -1.94 -3.49
C GLY A 120 15.49 -3.00 -2.67
N THR A 121 14.80 -3.60 -1.70
CA THR A 121 15.30 -4.74 -0.91
C THR A 121 14.26 -5.84 -0.85
N LEU A 122 14.67 -7.08 -0.51
CA LEU A 122 13.74 -8.23 -0.47
C LEU A 122 12.59 -8.05 0.51
N MET A 123 12.85 -7.44 1.67
CA MET A 123 11.84 -6.92 2.59
C MET A 123 12.32 -5.58 3.10
N SER A 124 11.62 -4.50 2.75
CA SER A 124 12.03 -3.13 3.07
C SER A 124 11.47 -2.65 4.40
N GLY A 125 10.32 -3.15 4.83
CA GLY A 125 9.67 -2.77 6.09
C GLY A 125 8.16 -2.61 5.96
N GLN A 126 7.54 -2.18 7.06
CA GLN A 126 6.10 -2.04 7.21
C GLN A 126 5.62 -0.70 6.65
N LEU A 127 4.51 -0.75 5.95
CA LEU A 127 3.78 0.40 5.41
C LEU A 127 2.66 0.81 6.36
N MET A 128 2.19 2.05 6.24
CA MET A 128 1.05 2.58 7.00
C MET A 128 0.06 3.32 6.11
N VAL A 129 -1.16 3.51 6.61
CA VAL A 129 -2.15 4.41 5.99
C VAL A 129 -2.36 5.61 6.91
N VAL A 130 -2.20 6.81 6.36
CA VAL A 130 -2.32 8.06 7.11
C VAL A 130 -3.05 9.14 6.31
N LYS A 131 -3.73 10.05 7.01
CA LYS A 131 -4.32 11.25 6.39
C LYS A 131 -3.24 12.30 6.12
N THR A 132 -3.31 12.97 4.98
CA THR A 132 -2.35 14.02 4.59
C THR A 132 -2.44 15.30 5.44
N ASN A 133 -3.43 15.43 6.32
CA ASN A 133 -3.57 16.54 7.24
C ASN A 133 -2.99 16.25 8.65
N VAL A 134 -2.34 15.11 8.87
CA VAL A 134 -1.65 14.79 10.13
C VAL A 134 -0.22 15.32 10.06
N PRO A 135 0.12 16.37 10.81
CA PRO A 135 1.44 17.02 10.69
C PRO A 135 2.55 16.29 11.44
N SER A 136 2.19 15.47 12.42
CA SER A 136 3.13 14.67 13.21
C SER A 136 2.39 13.48 13.80
N ILE A 137 3.04 12.32 13.79
CA ILE A 137 2.54 11.10 14.42
C ILE A 137 3.20 11.00 15.80
N THR A 138 2.44 11.29 16.85
CA THR A 138 2.89 11.17 18.25
C THR A 138 2.36 9.89 18.91
N SER A 139 1.38 9.28 18.27
CA SER A 139 0.80 7.99 18.65
C SER A 139 0.40 7.22 17.41
N VAL A 140 0.46 5.89 17.46
CA VAL A 140 -0.06 5.04 16.37
C VAL A 140 -1.54 5.28 16.08
N LYS A 141 -2.28 5.88 17.02
CA LYS A 141 -3.68 6.29 16.84
C LYS A 141 -3.85 7.48 15.90
N ASP A 142 -2.78 8.21 15.59
CA ASP A 142 -2.79 9.30 14.61
C ASP A 142 -2.80 8.78 13.17
N THR A 143 -2.53 7.48 12.98
CA THR A 143 -2.66 6.79 11.69
C THR A 143 -4.05 6.18 11.53
N LEU A 144 -4.47 5.92 10.29
CA LEU A 144 -5.65 5.11 10.00
C LEU A 144 -5.35 3.62 10.18
N VAL A 145 -4.16 3.19 9.71
CA VAL A 145 -3.64 1.82 9.87
C VAL A 145 -2.13 1.93 10.11
N PRO A 146 -1.63 1.62 11.30
CA PRO A 146 -0.20 1.79 11.62
C PRO A 146 0.71 0.78 10.93
N THR A 147 0.21 -0.42 10.64
CA THR A 147 0.88 -1.45 9.84
C THR A 147 -0.15 -2.03 8.87
N SER A 148 -0.07 -1.64 7.62
CA SER A 148 -1.04 -2.00 6.58
C SER A 148 -0.55 -3.11 5.67
N ALA A 149 0.76 -3.24 5.47
CA ALA A 149 1.43 -4.28 4.70
C ALA A 149 2.91 -4.30 5.05
N VAL A 150 3.63 -5.34 4.63
CA VAL A 150 5.10 -5.37 4.61
C VAL A 150 5.55 -5.27 3.16
N ALA A 151 6.39 -4.28 2.85
CA ALA A 151 6.93 -4.06 1.51
C ALA A 151 8.05 -5.05 1.19
N SER A 152 7.99 -5.63 0.00
CA SER A 152 8.96 -6.57 -0.54
C SER A 152 9.22 -6.25 -2.01
N THR A 153 10.38 -6.63 -2.53
CA THR A 153 10.74 -6.41 -3.93
C THR A 153 11.33 -7.66 -4.54
N LEU A 154 10.82 -8.01 -5.72
CA LEU A 154 11.42 -8.97 -6.64
C LEU A 154 11.86 -8.24 -7.92
N GLY A 155 12.76 -8.88 -8.68
CA GLY A 155 13.31 -8.29 -9.90
C GLY A 155 14.60 -7.50 -9.68
N SER A 156 15.03 -6.78 -10.69
CA SER A 156 16.39 -6.20 -10.77
C SER A 156 16.68 -5.21 -9.63
N LYS A 157 15.69 -4.48 -9.15
CA LYS A 157 15.85 -3.50 -8.05
C LYS A 157 16.36 -4.13 -6.75
N ALA A 158 16.01 -5.41 -6.48
CA ALA A 158 16.44 -6.12 -5.27
C ALA A 158 17.73 -6.95 -5.47
N LEU A 159 18.30 -6.99 -6.67
CA LEU A 159 19.42 -7.88 -7.01
C LEU A 159 20.80 -7.20 -7.00
N SER A 160 21.03 -6.18 -6.17
CA SER A 160 22.29 -5.44 -6.19
C SER A 160 23.50 -6.27 -5.71
N LYS A 161 23.79 -6.34 -4.41
CA LYS A 161 24.91 -7.11 -3.85
C LYS A 161 24.48 -8.50 -3.36
N SER A 162 23.41 -8.57 -2.64
CA SER A 162 22.74 -9.77 -2.15
C SER A 162 21.24 -9.49 -2.19
N PRO A 163 20.49 -10.32 -2.91
CA PRO A 163 20.73 -11.72 -3.37
C PRO A 163 21.48 -11.89 -4.71
N GLY A 164 21.73 -10.94 -5.51
CA GLY A 164 22.45 -11.06 -6.78
C GLY A 164 21.71 -11.80 -7.92
N THR A 165 20.85 -12.77 -7.62
CA THR A 165 20.04 -13.52 -8.62
C THR A 165 18.61 -13.75 -8.11
N ARG A 166 17.65 -13.93 -9.03
CA ARG A 166 16.25 -14.25 -8.73
C ARG A 166 16.09 -15.50 -7.90
N SER A 167 16.82 -16.58 -8.25
CA SER A 167 16.76 -17.84 -7.50
C SER A 167 17.22 -17.67 -6.06
N LYS A 168 18.30 -16.89 -5.83
CA LYS A 168 18.79 -16.60 -4.49
C LYS A 168 17.79 -15.72 -3.72
N ALA A 169 17.16 -14.75 -4.38
CA ALA A 169 16.13 -13.90 -3.79
C ALA A 169 14.97 -14.74 -3.22
N ILE A 170 14.43 -15.64 -4.03
CA ILE A 170 13.33 -16.53 -3.60
C ILE A 170 13.78 -17.49 -2.49
N ALA A 171 14.99 -18.05 -2.59
CA ALA A 171 15.52 -18.90 -1.54
C ALA A 171 15.67 -18.18 -0.20
N MET A 172 16.08 -16.91 -0.21
CA MET A 172 16.19 -16.08 1.00
C MET A 172 14.82 -15.76 1.59
N LEU A 173 13.83 -15.36 0.77
CA LEU A 173 12.46 -15.11 1.24
C LEU A 173 11.83 -16.38 1.84
N ARG A 174 12.00 -17.53 1.16
CA ARG A 174 11.53 -18.82 1.65
C ARG A 174 12.15 -19.17 3.00
N ALA A 175 13.47 -19.04 3.13
CA ALA A 175 14.16 -19.31 4.39
C ALA A 175 13.68 -18.41 5.53
N GLU A 176 13.38 -17.16 5.23
CA GLU A 176 12.87 -16.21 6.23
C GLU A 176 11.44 -16.56 6.67
N LEU A 177 10.55 -16.86 5.72
CA LEU A 177 9.19 -17.30 6.01
C LEU A 177 9.17 -18.61 6.82
N MET A 178 10.09 -19.55 6.54
CA MET A 178 10.27 -20.80 7.34
C MET A 178 10.69 -20.49 8.78
N LYS A 179 11.54 -19.48 9.02
CA LYS A 179 11.84 -19.03 10.38
C LYS A 179 10.61 -18.50 11.10
N GLY A 180 9.79 -17.70 10.39
CA GLY A 180 8.49 -17.25 10.90
C GLY A 180 7.55 -18.40 11.25
N GLN A 181 7.45 -19.43 10.40
CA GLN A 181 6.67 -20.65 10.69
C GLN A 181 7.18 -21.36 11.96
N SER A 182 8.50 -21.55 12.08
CA SER A 182 9.10 -22.17 13.26
C SER A 182 8.84 -21.36 14.54
N HIS A 183 8.91 -20.03 14.45
CA HIS A 183 8.61 -19.14 15.59
C HIS A 183 7.12 -19.22 15.97
N ARG A 184 6.23 -19.20 14.99
CA ARG A 184 4.78 -19.37 15.21
C ARG A 184 4.45 -20.67 15.93
N LEU A 185 5.02 -21.79 15.47
CA LEU A 185 4.82 -23.09 16.12
C LEU A 185 5.24 -23.08 17.60
N LYS A 186 6.41 -22.50 17.92
CA LYS A 186 6.86 -22.35 19.33
C LYS A 186 5.90 -21.50 20.16
N MET A 187 5.35 -20.41 19.57
CA MET A 187 4.35 -19.58 20.24
C MET A 187 3.05 -20.35 20.50
N GLU A 188 2.61 -21.17 19.55
CA GLU A 188 1.41 -22.01 19.67
C GLU A 188 1.61 -23.12 20.70
N GLU A 189 2.76 -23.78 20.71
CA GLU A 189 3.12 -24.80 21.72
C GLU A 189 3.13 -24.24 23.13
N ALA A 190 3.76 -23.07 23.33
CA ALA A 190 3.79 -22.42 24.67
C ALA A 190 2.39 -21.97 25.13
N LYS A 191 1.47 -21.67 24.23
CA LYS A 191 0.07 -21.37 24.58
C LYS A 191 -0.72 -22.61 24.96
N ALA A 192 -0.42 -23.74 24.31
CA ALA A 192 -1.10 -25.02 24.56
C ALA A 192 -0.59 -25.73 25.82
N ASP A 193 0.67 -25.55 26.15
CA ASP A 193 1.35 -26.20 27.26
C ASP A 193 2.01 -25.17 28.19
N LYS A 194 1.48 -25.01 29.41
CA LYS A 194 1.96 -24.03 30.40
C LYS A 194 3.35 -24.36 30.96
N GLU A 195 3.87 -25.57 30.74
CA GLU A 195 5.22 -25.94 31.15
C GLU A 195 6.28 -25.52 30.13
N LYS A 196 5.86 -25.11 28.93
CA LYS A 196 6.74 -24.60 27.87
C LYS A 196 6.88 -23.09 27.94
N ASP A 197 8.12 -22.62 27.95
CA ASP A 197 8.42 -21.19 27.88
C ASP A 197 8.05 -20.63 26.50
N ALA A 198 7.42 -19.47 26.49
CA ALA A 198 7.21 -18.73 25.26
C ALA A 198 8.55 -18.25 24.69
N PRO A 199 8.72 -18.25 23.34
CA PRO A 199 9.93 -17.71 22.74
C PRO A 199 10.11 -16.23 23.11
N ALA A 200 11.36 -15.80 23.27
CA ALA A 200 11.66 -14.39 23.53
C ALA A 200 11.10 -13.50 22.40
N PRO A 201 10.59 -12.29 22.72
CA PRO A 201 10.13 -11.34 21.72
C PRO A 201 11.20 -11.08 20.66
N ASN A 202 10.80 -11.10 19.38
CA ASN A 202 11.68 -10.84 18.25
C ASN A 202 10.92 -10.06 17.19
N LEU A 203 11.19 -8.75 17.08
CA LEU A 203 10.46 -7.84 16.20
C LEU A 203 10.36 -8.36 14.76
N ARG A 204 11.44 -8.95 14.25
CA ARG A 204 11.48 -9.48 12.88
C ARG A 204 10.63 -10.73 12.73
N LEU A 205 10.75 -11.69 13.63
CA LEU A 205 9.99 -12.93 13.57
C LEU A 205 8.50 -12.70 13.86
N ASP A 206 8.18 -11.78 14.74
CA ASP A 206 6.80 -11.42 15.11
C ASP A 206 6.05 -10.86 13.87
N VAL A 207 6.70 -10.02 13.07
CA VAL A 207 6.14 -9.51 11.80
C VAL A 207 5.92 -10.65 10.79
N LEU A 208 6.86 -11.61 10.69
CA LEU A 208 6.69 -12.76 9.81
C LEU A 208 5.53 -13.66 10.26
N VAL A 209 5.32 -13.80 11.56
CA VAL A 209 4.14 -14.50 12.12
C VAL A 209 2.85 -13.77 11.76
N ASP A 210 2.81 -12.44 11.81
CA ASP A 210 1.64 -11.67 11.41
C ASP A 210 1.34 -11.81 9.91
N ILE A 211 2.36 -11.88 9.06
CA ILE A 211 2.21 -12.19 7.62
C ILE A 211 1.60 -13.60 7.44
N LEU A 212 2.18 -14.61 8.07
CA LEU A 212 1.74 -16.01 7.97
C LEU A 212 0.34 -16.25 8.56
N ASN A 213 -0.08 -15.42 9.51
CA ASN A 213 -1.42 -15.44 10.11
C ASN A 213 -2.43 -14.56 9.34
N LYS A 214 -2.05 -13.99 8.20
CA LYS A 214 -2.88 -13.10 7.37
C LYS A 214 -3.37 -11.85 8.11
N LYS A 215 -2.69 -11.41 9.15
CA LYS A 215 -2.98 -10.14 9.82
C LYS A 215 -2.44 -8.95 9.05
N THR A 216 -1.32 -9.16 8.37
CA THR A 216 -0.62 -8.15 7.58
C THR A 216 -0.26 -8.77 6.23
N PRO A 217 -0.75 -8.24 5.10
CA PRO A 217 -0.39 -8.75 3.78
C PRO A 217 1.07 -8.45 3.44
N LEU A 218 1.66 -9.29 2.59
CA LEU A 218 2.94 -9.01 1.95
C LEU A 218 2.69 -8.27 0.63
N LEU A 219 3.18 -7.05 0.52
CA LEU A 219 3.10 -6.25 -0.70
C LEU A 219 4.38 -6.46 -1.49
N ILE A 220 4.30 -7.15 -2.64
CA ILE A 220 5.47 -7.49 -3.45
C ILE A 220 5.51 -6.65 -4.73
N ASN A 221 6.50 -5.75 -4.81
CA ASN A 221 6.83 -5.08 -6.06
C ASN A 221 7.50 -6.08 -7.01
N ALA A 222 6.82 -6.41 -8.10
CA ALA A 222 7.30 -7.33 -9.13
C ALA A 222 6.78 -6.88 -10.50
N GLN A 223 7.68 -6.56 -11.43
CA GLN A 223 7.31 -5.97 -12.73
C GLN A 223 7.19 -7.02 -13.83
N ARG A 224 8.12 -7.97 -13.89
CA ARG A 224 8.16 -9.00 -14.94
C ARG A 224 7.32 -10.21 -14.58
N HIS A 225 6.77 -10.87 -15.57
CA HIS A 225 5.92 -12.05 -15.40
C HIS A 225 6.59 -13.18 -14.59
N GLN A 226 7.89 -13.42 -14.76
CA GLN A 226 8.60 -14.44 -13.96
C GLN A 226 8.71 -14.07 -12.47
N ASP A 227 8.83 -12.77 -12.14
CA ASP A 227 8.87 -12.29 -10.77
C ASP A 227 7.45 -12.33 -10.15
N ILE A 228 6.42 -11.96 -10.91
CA ILE A 228 5.01 -12.11 -10.53
C ILE A 228 4.67 -13.59 -10.27
N ALA A 229 5.02 -14.48 -11.18
CA ALA A 229 4.82 -15.92 -11.00
C ALA A 229 5.57 -16.47 -9.79
N ALA A 230 6.76 -15.93 -9.46
CA ALA A 230 7.49 -16.32 -8.26
C ALA A 230 6.79 -15.84 -6.98
N ALA A 231 6.20 -14.64 -6.98
CA ALA A 231 5.39 -14.13 -5.87
C ALA A 231 4.15 -15.00 -5.64
N LEU A 232 3.43 -15.38 -6.70
CA LEU A 232 2.26 -16.26 -6.64
C LEU A 232 2.62 -17.63 -6.07
N ARG A 233 3.75 -18.24 -6.50
CA ARG A 233 4.21 -19.52 -5.94
C ARG A 233 4.59 -19.43 -4.46
N LEU A 234 5.18 -18.32 -4.00
CA LEU A 234 5.44 -18.12 -2.56
C LEU A 234 4.14 -17.97 -1.78
N GLN A 235 3.15 -17.28 -2.32
CA GLN A 235 1.83 -17.18 -1.71
C GLN A 235 1.16 -18.56 -1.59
N GLU A 236 1.20 -19.36 -2.64
CA GLU A 236 0.65 -20.72 -2.63
C GLU A 236 1.37 -21.61 -1.60
N GLU A 237 2.70 -21.53 -1.51
CA GLU A 237 3.51 -22.33 -0.59
C GLU A 237 3.29 -22.00 0.88
N PHE A 238 3.13 -20.70 1.22
CA PHE A 238 3.08 -20.24 2.60
C PHE A 238 1.70 -19.75 3.05
N GLY A 239 0.77 -19.52 2.14
CA GLY A 239 -0.61 -19.17 2.42
C GLY A 239 -0.85 -17.75 2.94
N PHE A 240 0.09 -16.81 2.78
CA PHE A 240 -0.09 -15.43 3.20
C PHE A 240 -0.96 -14.62 2.22
N ASP A 241 -1.47 -13.47 2.65
CA ASP A 241 -2.17 -12.53 1.79
C ASP A 241 -1.16 -11.71 0.99
N LEU A 242 -1.29 -11.70 -0.34
CA LEU A 242 -0.42 -11.03 -1.29
C LEU A 242 -1.11 -9.82 -1.92
N ILE A 243 -0.37 -8.72 -2.06
CA ILE A 243 -0.70 -7.59 -2.93
C ILE A 243 0.43 -7.45 -3.95
N LEU A 244 0.13 -7.48 -5.25
CA LEU A 244 1.11 -7.19 -6.28
C LEU A 244 1.21 -5.68 -6.50
N ASP A 245 2.44 -5.17 -6.53
CA ASP A 245 2.73 -3.76 -6.68
C ASP A 245 3.52 -3.51 -7.97
N GLY A 246 3.02 -2.63 -8.83
CA GLY A 246 3.53 -2.37 -10.17
C GLY A 246 3.01 -3.35 -11.20
N ALA A 247 3.54 -4.56 -11.16
CA ALA A 247 3.09 -5.71 -11.97
C ALA A 247 2.93 -5.39 -13.47
N ALA A 248 3.94 -4.73 -14.07
CA ALA A 248 3.87 -4.21 -15.45
C ALA A 248 3.48 -5.29 -16.48
N GLU A 249 3.91 -6.52 -16.28
CA GLU A 249 3.59 -7.68 -17.14
C GLU A 249 2.44 -8.55 -16.61
N ALA A 250 1.62 -8.07 -15.64
CA ALA A 250 0.48 -8.83 -15.11
C ALA A 250 -0.52 -9.27 -16.18
N TYR A 251 -0.58 -8.55 -17.31
CA TYR A 251 -1.45 -8.93 -18.43
C TYR A 251 -1.11 -10.27 -19.08
N LEU A 252 0.06 -10.85 -18.79
CA LEU A 252 0.46 -12.19 -19.22
C LEU A 252 0.00 -13.29 -18.26
N LEU A 253 -0.48 -12.95 -17.06
CA LEU A 253 -0.82 -13.87 -15.97
C LEU A 253 -2.19 -13.55 -15.32
N LEU A 254 -3.13 -13.04 -16.13
CA LEU A 254 -4.44 -12.58 -15.61
C LEU A 254 -5.23 -13.71 -14.95
N GLU A 255 -5.21 -14.91 -15.53
CA GLU A 255 -5.95 -16.06 -14.98
C GLU A 255 -5.34 -16.54 -13.67
N GLU A 256 -4.01 -16.59 -13.58
CA GLU A 256 -3.28 -16.98 -12.36
C GLU A 256 -3.48 -15.97 -11.24
N ILE A 257 -3.37 -14.67 -11.53
CA ILE A 257 -3.61 -13.59 -10.55
C ILE A 257 -5.05 -13.62 -10.06
N LYS A 258 -6.00 -13.82 -10.97
CA LYS A 258 -7.42 -13.94 -10.62
C LYS A 258 -7.71 -15.17 -9.78
N ALA A 259 -7.18 -16.33 -10.15
CA ALA A 259 -7.34 -17.58 -9.41
C ALA A 259 -6.77 -17.49 -8.00
N ALA A 260 -5.64 -16.80 -7.84
CA ALA A 260 -5.01 -16.54 -6.55
C ALA A 260 -5.73 -15.45 -5.71
N GLY A 261 -6.70 -14.74 -6.30
CA GLY A 261 -7.44 -13.65 -5.61
C GLY A 261 -6.57 -12.43 -5.25
N VAL A 262 -5.49 -12.18 -5.98
CA VAL A 262 -4.50 -11.18 -5.65
C VAL A 262 -4.85 -9.82 -6.26
N PRO A 263 -4.99 -8.74 -5.46
CA PRO A 263 -5.16 -7.39 -5.98
C PRO A 263 -3.84 -6.81 -6.51
N VAL A 264 -3.95 -5.82 -7.40
CA VAL A 264 -2.81 -5.18 -8.07
C VAL A 264 -2.81 -3.68 -7.82
N ILE A 265 -1.68 -3.13 -7.42
CA ILE A 265 -1.44 -1.67 -7.41
C ILE A 265 -0.74 -1.31 -8.72
N VAL A 266 -1.41 -0.52 -9.55
CA VAL A 266 -0.91 -0.12 -10.86
C VAL A 266 -0.08 1.15 -10.75
N HIS A 267 1.16 1.09 -11.26
CA HIS A 267 2.06 2.24 -11.32
C HIS A 267 1.68 3.21 -12.45
N PRO A 268 2.11 4.49 -12.37
CA PRO A 268 2.02 5.41 -13.49
C PRO A 268 2.71 4.85 -14.72
N THR A 269 2.06 5.01 -15.88
CA THR A 269 2.57 4.55 -17.17
C THR A 269 3.21 5.67 -18.00
N MET A 270 3.27 6.89 -17.46
CA MET A 270 3.88 8.06 -18.10
C MET A 270 5.40 8.05 -17.91
N GLY A 271 6.08 7.18 -18.62
CA GLY A 271 7.53 7.03 -18.54
C GLY A 271 8.08 6.28 -19.74
N ARG A 272 9.40 6.29 -19.91
CA ARG A 272 10.06 5.48 -20.93
C ARG A 272 10.17 4.04 -20.43
N PRO A 273 9.67 3.04 -21.18
CA PRO A 273 9.86 1.64 -20.85
C PRO A 273 11.36 1.29 -20.90
N TYR A 274 11.91 0.76 -19.81
CA TYR A 274 13.27 0.22 -19.76
C TYR A 274 13.42 -0.80 -18.63
N GLY A 275 14.41 -1.67 -18.73
CA GLY A 275 14.71 -2.67 -17.68
C GLY A 275 13.52 -3.56 -17.37
N ASP A 276 13.13 -3.67 -16.11
CA ASP A 276 11.98 -4.50 -15.71
C ASP A 276 10.63 -3.93 -16.18
N LEU A 277 10.59 -2.70 -16.69
CA LEU A 277 9.41 -2.03 -17.23
C LEU A 277 9.34 -2.04 -18.78
N GLU A 278 10.25 -2.72 -19.47
CA GLU A 278 10.33 -2.67 -20.94
C GLU A 278 9.04 -3.06 -21.66
N ASN A 279 8.22 -3.94 -21.07
CA ASN A 279 6.95 -4.40 -21.61
C ASN A 279 5.73 -3.74 -20.94
N MET A 280 5.93 -2.61 -20.27
CA MET A 280 4.85 -1.82 -19.67
C MET A 280 3.83 -1.41 -20.75
N THR A 281 2.54 -1.45 -20.39
CA THR A 281 1.45 -1.08 -21.31
C THR A 281 0.48 -0.10 -20.65
N PHE A 282 0.01 0.88 -21.43
CA PHE A 282 -1.03 1.82 -21.00
C PHE A 282 -2.40 1.15 -20.75
N THR A 283 -2.59 -0.08 -21.21
CA THR A 283 -3.87 -0.80 -21.13
C THR A 283 -3.97 -1.74 -19.93
N LEU A 284 -2.97 -1.78 -19.05
CA LEU A 284 -2.94 -2.73 -17.93
C LEU A 284 -4.19 -2.63 -17.04
N ALA A 285 -4.54 -1.43 -16.57
CA ALA A 285 -5.72 -1.21 -15.74
C ALA A 285 -7.02 -1.68 -16.41
N ALA A 286 -7.18 -1.39 -17.72
CA ALA A 286 -8.33 -1.85 -18.50
C ALA A 286 -8.39 -3.38 -18.62
N LYS A 287 -7.24 -4.05 -18.76
CA LYS A 287 -7.16 -5.52 -18.81
C LYS A 287 -7.50 -6.14 -17.46
N LEU A 288 -6.98 -5.60 -16.36
CA LEU A 288 -7.32 -6.03 -14.99
C LEU A 288 -8.81 -5.87 -14.73
N HIS A 289 -9.39 -4.72 -15.08
CA HIS A 289 -10.83 -4.47 -14.95
C HIS A 289 -11.65 -5.50 -15.73
N LYS A 290 -11.31 -5.75 -17.00
CA LYS A 290 -12.00 -6.75 -17.83
C LYS A 290 -11.91 -8.17 -17.25
N ALA A 291 -10.78 -8.51 -16.61
CA ALA A 291 -10.59 -9.78 -15.95
C ALA A 291 -11.28 -9.88 -14.58
N ASN A 292 -11.90 -8.79 -14.08
CA ASN A 292 -12.45 -8.65 -12.73
C ASN A 292 -11.38 -8.88 -11.63
N ILE A 293 -10.17 -8.41 -11.84
CA ILE A 293 -9.10 -8.38 -10.84
C ILE A 293 -9.17 -7.03 -10.13
N PRO A 294 -9.26 -6.98 -8.79
CA PRO A 294 -9.25 -5.74 -8.04
C PRO A 294 -7.92 -5.01 -8.25
N PHE A 295 -7.99 -3.70 -8.47
CA PHE A 295 -6.78 -2.88 -8.59
C PHE A 295 -6.99 -1.47 -8.04
N ALA A 296 -5.86 -0.82 -7.70
CA ALA A 296 -5.80 0.58 -7.31
C ALA A 296 -4.64 1.27 -8.03
N PHE A 297 -4.63 2.61 -8.01
CA PHE A 297 -3.56 3.41 -8.59
C PHE A 297 -2.66 3.99 -7.51
N GLN A 298 -1.42 4.23 -7.85
CA GLN A 298 -0.44 4.94 -7.03
C GLN A 298 0.22 6.07 -7.81
N SER A 299 0.85 7.02 -7.08
CA SER A 299 1.55 8.16 -7.68
C SER A 299 3.00 7.86 -8.08
N GLY A 300 3.60 6.79 -7.56
CA GLY A 300 4.99 6.38 -7.81
C GLY A 300 5.90 6.62 -6.61
N TYR A 301 7.15 6.15 -6.73
CA TYR A 301 8.19 6.27 -5.70
C TYR A 301 9.29 7.23 -6.11
N GLU A 302 9.35 7.56 -7.36
CA GLU A 302 10.37 8.43 -7.94
C GLU A 302 9.73 9.78 -8.22
N THR A 303 10.31 10.81 -7.67
CA THR A 303 9.97 12.17 -8.03
C THR A 303 10.88 12.58 -9.18
N TYR A 304 10.30 12.94 -10.30
CA TYR A 304 10.81 13.64 -11.50
C TYR A 304 12.26 13.39 -11.94
#